data_4d10d32779f90471e9ff0526aa150acb
#
_entry.id   4d10d32779f90471e9ff0526aa150acb
#
_cell.length_a   1.000
_cell.length_b   1.000
_cell.length_c   1.000
_cell.angle_alpha   90.00
_cell.angle_beta   90.00
_cell.angle_gamma   90.00
#
_symmetry.space_group_name_H-M   'P 1'
#
loop_
_entity.id
_entity.type
_entity.pdbx_description
1 polymer ?
#
loop_
_entity_poly.entity_id
_entity_poly.type
_entity_poly.pdbx_seq_one_letter_code
_entity_poly.pdbx_strand_id
1 'polypeptide(L)'
;KAIRERGALVVVDPRRSETAAIASTHLSIRPGGDVWFLIALLQALMRLGAPRLDAYAGKLNGFDGAMARVQAVRIDDLPQRTGVTMAQVDAVAAQLHGATNACVYGRMGVSTQRFGTVAQYLIQLTNLYLGQLDRAGGCLPNEAIVPVTGPGTSKGSRGRWSSRVRGLPEVSGELPVAVLREEIETPGAGQVRALLTVAGNPVASTPNGAALDRALGTLEFQVAIDPYLNETTRHADWILPPPSFLAEDHYDLYFNAFAIRRVARLSTPTQALPDGALAQWRILDGVVGG
;
A
#
# COMPACT_ATOMS: atom_id res chain seq x y z
N LYS A 1 22.73 3.77 -3.51
CA LYS A 1 24.10 4.28 -3.73
C LYS A 1 24.10 5.80 -3.76
N ALA A 2 23.40 6.48 -4.69
CA ALA A 2 23.41 7.95 -4.83
C ALA A 2 23.02 8.71 -3.54
N ILE A 3 22.04 8.23 -2.75
CA ILE A 3 21.67 8.87 -1.48
C ILE A 3 22.84 8.85 -0.49
N ARG A 4 23.57 7.73 -0.38
CA ARG A 4 24.72 7.61 0.54
C ARG A 4 25.90 8.48 0.15
N GLU A 5 26.07 8.75 -1.12
CA GLU A 5 27.16 9.61 -1.63
C GLU A 5 26.88 11.10 -1.42
N ARG A 6 25.61 11.49 -1.27
CA ARG A 6 25.17 12.90 -1.21
C ARG A 6 24.43 13.28 0.06
N GLY A 7 24.12 12.33 0.92
CA GLY A 7 23.34 12.56 2.13
C GLY A 7 23.29 11.34 3.03
N ALA A 8 22.26 11.24 3.86
CA ALA A 8 22.06 10.17 4.80
C ALA A 8 20.82 9.34 4.44
N LEU A 9 20.90 8.03 4.66
CA LEU A 9 19.78 7.10 4.61
C LEU A 9 19.54 6.58 6.02
N VAL A 10 18.40 6.94 6.61
CA VAL A 10 17.94 6.37 7.88
C VAL A 10 16.88 5.32 7.56
N VAL A 11 17.06 4.12 8.07
CA VAL A 11 16.09 3.03 7.91
C VAL A 11 15.54 2.68 9.28
N VAL A 12 14.22 2.71 9.39
CA VAL A 12 13.46 2.29 10.58
C VAL A 12 12.75 0.99 10.21
N ASP A 13 13.22 -0.13 10.72
CA ASP A 13 12.75 -1.47 10.35
C ASP A 13 13.06 -2.45 11.49
N PRO A 14 12.13 -3.33 11.91
CA PRO A 14 12.39 -4.33 12.93
C PRO A 14 13.51 -5.30 12.53
N ARG A 15 13.69 -5.53 11.23
CA ARG A 15 14.71 -6.41 10.67
C ARG A 15 15.83 -5.61 10.03
N ARG A 16 17.06 -6.07 10.19
CA ARG A 16 18.19 -5.56 9.42
C ARG A 16 18.14 -6.12 7.99
N SER A 17 17.25 -5.53 7.20
CA SER A 17 17.08 -5.83 5.78
C SER A 17 18.31 -5.41 4.96
N GLU A 18 18.35 -5.79 3.68
CA GLU A 18 19.40 -5.40 2.75
C GLU A 18 19.50 -3.87 2.64
N THR A 19 18.38 -3.16 2.70
CA THR A 19 18.35 -1.69 2.73
C THR A 19 18.90 -1.17 4.05
N ALA A 20 18.54 -1.77 5.18
CA ALA A 20 19.07 -1.39 6.50
C ALA A 20 20.59 -1.67 6.62
N ALA A 21 21.09 -2.71 5.96
CA ALA A 21 22.51 -3.05 5.96
C ALA A 21 23.39 -2.00 5.27
N ILE A 22 22.83 -1.29 4.27
CA ILE A 22 23.51 -0.21 3.56
C ILE A 22 23.13 1.19 4.05
N ALA A 23 22.26 1.31 5.04
CA ALA A 23 21.84 2.59 5.61
C ALA A 23 22.98 3.27 6.38
N SER A 24 22.92 4.60 6.47
CA SER A 24 23.78 5.39 7.36
C SER A 24 23.42 5.13 8.82
N THR A 25 22.14 4.93 9.09
CA THR A 25 21.59 4.64 10.42
C THR A 25 20.46 3.64 10.30
N HIS A 26 20.48 2.59 11.11
CA HIS A 26 19.38 1.64 11.25
C HIS A 26 18.81 1.74 12.66
N LEU A 27 17.51 1.99 12.75
CA LEU A 27 16.76 1.94 14.01
C LEU A 27 15.90 0.68 14.00
N SER A 28 16.24 -0.28 14.85
CA SER A 28 15.49 -1.53 15.01
C SER A 28 14.24 -1.26 15.84
N ILE A 29 13.14 -0.96 15.18
CA ILE A 29 11.87 -0.63 15.83
C ILE A 29 11.11 -1.90 16.20
N ARG A 30 10.38 -1.90 17.31
CA ARG A 30 9.41 -2.96 17.60
C ARG A 30 8.24 -2.90 16.62
N PRO A 31 7.77 -4.05 16.08
CA PRO A 31 6.57 -4.10 15.25
C PRO A 31 5.38 -3.40 15.92
N GLY A 32 4.71 -2.50 15.20
CA GLY A 32 3.61 -1.69 15.73
C GLY A 32 4.04 -0.40 16.43
N GLY A 33 5.34 -0.13 16.52
CA GLY A 33 5.89 1.07 17.14
C GLY A 33 5.91 2.33 16.26
N ASP A 34 5.67 2.19 14.96
CA ASP A 34 5.88 3.25 13.97
C ASP A 34 5.08 4.51 14.24
N VAL A 35 3.82 4.39 14.65
CA VAL A 35 2.98 5.55 14.96
C VAL A 35 3.56 6.36 16.12
N TRP A 36 4.08 5.70 17.15
CA TRP A 36 4.68 6.36 18.32
C TRP A 36 6.01 7.02 17.96
N PHE A 37 6.83 6.36 17.15
CA PHE A 37 8.06 6.93 16.61
C PHE A 37 7.77 8.19 15.78
N LEU A 38 6.79 8.15 14.87
CA LEU A 38 6.42 9.29 14.02
C LEU A 38 5.86 10.47 14.82
N ILE A 39 5.08 10.21 15.86
CA ILE A 39 4.62 11.25 16.79
C ILE A 39 5.81 11.89 17.50
N ALA A 40 6.71 11.07 18.07
CA ALA A 40 7.90 11.56 18.73
C ALA A 40 8.80 12.37 17.80
N LEU A 41 8.95 11.93 16.55
CA LEU A 41 9.71 12.62 15.51
C LEU A 41 9.11 14.01 15.20
N LEU A 42 7.79 14.10 15.02
CA LEU A 42 7.11 15.37 14.81
C LEU A 42 7.27 16.30 16.01
N GLN A 43 7.12 15.79 17.24
CA GLN A 43 7.36 16.58 18.45
C GLN A 43 8.81 17.06 18.56
N ALA A 44 9.77 16.22 18.15
CA ALA A 44 11.18 16.62 18.09
C ALA A 44 11.43 17.73 17.06
N LEU A 45 10.81 17.61 15.87
CA LEU A 45 10.88 18.66 14.85
C LEU A 45 10.26 19.98 15.33
N MET A 46 9.14 19.93 16.06
CA MET A 46 8.52 21.12 16.66
C MET A 46 9.44 21.85 17.65
N ARG A 47 10.30 21.11 18.37
CA ARG A 47 11.31 21.71 19.26
C ARG A 47 12.45 22.39 18.49
N LEU A 48 12.75 21.94 17.27
CA LEU A 48 13.84 22.47 16.45
C LEU A 48 13.48 23.74 15.66
N GLY A 49 12.21 23.94 15.35
CA GLY A 49 11.77 25.15 14.65
C GLY A 49 10.35 25.07 14.13
N ALA A 50 9.87 26.17 13.57
CA ALA A 50 8.53 26.26 12.99
C ALA A 50 8.38 25.43 11.68
N PRO A 51 7.16 25.02 11.32
CA PRO A 51 6.90 24.34 10.07
C PRO A 51 7.18 25.22 8.86
N ARG A 52 7.66 24.64 7.77
CA ARG A 52 8.00 25.34 6.52
C ARG A 52 6.82 25.30 5.55
N LEU A 53 5.81 26.16 5.76
CA LEU A 53 4.51 26.07 5.08
C LEU A 53 4.27 27.10 3.97
N ASP A 54 5.23 27.94 3.63
CA ASP A 54 5.05 29.05 2.69
C ASP A 54 4.48 28.61 1.32
N ALA A 55 4.96 27.47 0.81
CA ALA A 55 4.49 26.90 -0.46
C ALA A 55 3.04 26.39 -0.41
N TYR A 56 2.48 26.23 0.77
CA TYR A 56 1.14 25.65 0.99
C TYR A 56 0.14 26.68 1.52
N ALA A 57 0.49 27.97 1.56
CA ALA A 57 -0.37 29.02 2.09
C ALA A 57 -1.75 29.00 1.40
N GLY A 58 -2.80 29.02 2.19
CA GLY A 58 -4.19 28.95 1.73
C GLY A 58 -4.66 27.59 1.15
N LYS A 59 -3.80 26.57 1.19
CA LYS A 59 -4.13 25.22 0.65
C LYS A 59 -4.35 24.16 1.73
N LEU A 60 -4.08 24.49 3.00
CA LEU A 60 -4.15 23.53 4.11
C LEU A 60 -5.41 23.74 4.94
N ASN A 61 -6.07 22.65 5.27
CA ASN A 61 -7.17 22.63 6.22
C ASN A 61 -6.80 21.72 7.41
N GLY A 62 -7.00 22.22 8.65
CA GLY A 62 -6.85 21.43 9.86
C GLY A 62 -5.41 21.13 10.28
N PHE A 63 -4.40 21.77 9.70
CA PHE A 63 -2.99 21.56 10.04
C PHE A 63 -2.73 21.84 11.52
N ASP A 64 -3.14 23.00 12.04
CA ASP A 64 -2.92 23.39 13.43
C ASP A 64 -3.59 22.41 14.41
N GLY A 65 -4.81 21.97 14.09
CA GLY A 65 -5.51 20.96 14.87
C GLY A 65 -4.81 19.61 14.86
N ALA A 66 -4.20 19.21 13.76
CA ALA A 66 -3.39 18.00 13.67
C ALA A 66 -2.13 18.10 14.52
N MET A 67 -1.41 19.23 14.43
CA MET A 67 -0.20 19.47 15.22
C MET A 67 -0.50 19.55 16.73
N ALA A 68 -1.59 20.18 17.12
CA ALA A 68 -2.05 20.20 18.51
C ALA A 68 -2.32 18.79 19.05
N ARG A 69 -2.95 17.93 18.26
CA ARG A 69 -3.16 16.52 18.63
C ARG A 69 -1.86 15.76 18.76
N VAL A 70 -0.91 15.93 17.83
CA VAL A 70 0.42 15.34 17.92
C VAL A 70 1.11 15.77 19.21
N GLN A 71 1.07 17.07 19.54
CA GLN A 71 1.71 17.62 20.73
C GLN A 71 1.09 17.10 22.03
N ALA A 72 -0.21 16.84 22.05
CA ALA A 72 -0.93 16.34 23.23
C ALA A 72 -0.63 14.88 23.57
N VAL A 73 -0.03 14.12 22.66
CA VAL A 73 0.27 12.70 22.90
C VAL A 73 1.49 12.56 23.82
N ARG A 74 1.33 11.84 24.92
CA ARG A 74 2.45 11.50 25.81
C ARG A 74 3.32 10.41 25.20
N ILE A 75 4.62 10.61 25.23
CA ILE A 75 5.65 9.71 24.70
C ILE A 75 6.70 9.32 25.71
N ASP A 76 6.41 9.49 27.01
CA ASP A 76 7.35 9.19 28.11
C ASP A 76 7.81 7.74 28.09
N ASP A 77 6.96 6.83 27.59
CA ASP A 77 7.22 5.40 27.46
C ASP A 77 7.66 4.97 26.04
N LEU A 78 8.17 5.92 25.24
CA LEU A 78 8.58 5.66 23.86
C LEU A 78 9.54 4.48 23.71
N PRO A 79 10.64 4.36 24.52
CA PRO A 79 11.57 3.23 24.39
C PRO A 79 10.89 1.88 24.64
N GLN A 80 9.94 1.83 25.55
CA GLN A 80 9.21 0.60 25.88
C GLN A 80 8.26 0.20 24.72
N ARG A 81 7.64 1.17 24.05
CA ARG A 81 6.73 0.93 22.90
C ARG A 81 7.49 0.59 21.64
N THR A 82 8.59 1.28 21.38
CA THR A 82 9.25 1.26 20.07
C THR A 82 10.60 0.56 20.06
N GLY A 83 11.28 0.44 21.21
CA GLY A 83 12.68 0.05 21.27
C GLY A 83 13.66 1.15 20.84
N VAL A 84 13.17 2.35 20.47
CA VAL A 84 13.96 3.50 20.01
C VAL A 84 14.00 4.53 21.12
N THR A 85 15.19 5.08 21.43
CA THR A 85 15.37 6.10 22.47
C THR A 85 15.03 7.50 21.96
N MET A 86 14.71 8.42 22.88
CA MET A 86 14.49 9.83 22.52
C MET A 86 15.72 10.45 21.86
N ALA A 87 16.93 10.13 22.31
CA ALA A 87 18.17 10.62 21.70
C ALA A 87 18.30 10.19 20.22
N GLN A 88 17.87 8.97 19.88
CA GLN A 88 17.84 8.50 18.50
C GLN A 88 16.80 9.25 17.67
N VAL A 89 15.63 9.53 18.23
CA VAL A 89 14.59 10.34 17.57
C VAL A 89 15.09 11.76 17.32
N ASP A 90 15.70 12.39 18.34
CA ASP A 90 16.25 13.74 18.24
C ASP A 90 17.35 13.84 17.18
N ALA A 91 18.21 12.81 17.07
CA ALA A 91 19.24 12.74 16.04
C ALA A 91 18.64 12.66 14.62
N VAL A 92 17.57 11.86 14.42
CA VAL A 92 16.85 11.79 13.14
C VAL A 92 16.15 13.12 12.83
N ALA A 93 15.50 13.72 13.84
CA ALA A 93 14.84 15.02 13.68
C ALA A 93 15.84 16.12 13.26
N ALA A 94 17.00 16.16 13.89
CA ALA A 94 18.06 17.12 13.56
C ALA A 94 18.58 16.93 12.12
N GLN A 95 18.78 15.69 11.67
CA GLN A 95 19.17 15.39 10.30
C GLN A 95 18.12 15.85 9.29
N LEU A 96 16.83 15.55 9.54
CA LEU A 96 15.73 15.95 8.67
C LEU A 96 15.56 17.48 8.64
N HIS A 97 15.65 18.13 9.81
CA HIS A 97 15.51 19.60 9.92
C HIS A 97 16.64 20.34 9.22
N GLY A 98 17.87 19.83 9.32
CA GLY A 98 19.05 20.43 8.68
C GLY A 98 19.17 20.15 7.18
N ALA A 99 18.42 19.18 6.64
CA ALA A 99 18.49 18.83 5.24
C ALA A 99 17.77 19.85 4.35
N THR A 100 18.41 20.21 3.22
CA THR A 100 17.78 21.02 2.17
C THR A 100 16.67 20.23 1.47
N ASN A 101 16.92 18.95 1.21
CA ASN A 101 16.00 18.01 0.61
C ASN A 101 15.92 16.79 1.50
N ALA A 102 14.70 16.37 1.84
CA ALA A 102 14.44 15.20 2.64
C ALA A 102 13.14 14.53 2.20
N CYS A 103 13.00 13.25 2.46
CA CYS A 103 11.75 12.53 2.25
C CYS A 103 11.59 11.49 3.36
N VAL A 104 10.47 11.53 4.04
CA VAL A 104 10.02 10.45 4.93
C VAL A 104 9.06 9.58 4.16
N TYR A 105 9.34 8.28 4.11
CA TYR A 105 8.63 7.34 3.26
C TYR A 105 8.34 6.03 4.00
N GLY A 106 7.14 5.53 3.87
CA GLY A 106 6.71 4.24 4.43
C GLY A 106 5.93 3.41 3.42
N ARG A 107 6.11 2.10 3.48
CA ARG A 107 5.43 1.11 2.62
C ARG A 107 4.59 0.15 3.44
N MET A 108 4.46 -1.08 2.95
CA MET A 108 3.58 -2.12 3.50
C MET A 108 3.80 -2.37 4.99
N GLY A 109 5.05 -2.42 5.45
CA GLY A 109 5.36 -2.64 6.88
C GLY A 109 4.71 -1.61 7.81
N VAL A 110 4.60 -0.35 7.38
CA VAL A 110 3.90 0.71 8.11
C VAL A 110 2.38 0.59 7.95
N SER A 111 1.90 0.24 6.74
CA SER A 111 0.48 0.27 6.39
C SER A 111 -0.32 -0.87 7.01
N THR A 112 0.27 -2.05 7.17
CA THR A 112 -0.41 -3.28 7.61
C THR A 112 -0.50 -3.43 9.14
N GLN A 113 -0.24 -2.37 9.88
CA GLN A 113 -0.31 -2.33 11.34
C GLN A 113 -1.67 -1.81 11.83
N ARG A 114 -1.96 -2.01 13.12
CA ARG A 114 -3.19 -1.53 13.77
C ARG A 114 -3.49 -0.05 13.48
N PHE A 115 -2.45 0.80 13.49
CA PHE A 115 -2.55 2.24 13.24
C PHE A 115 -1.92 2.64 11.89
N GLY A 116 -1.90 1.75 10.91
CA GLY A 116 -1.22 1.96 9.63
C GLY A 116 -1.67 3.22 8.89
N THR A 117 -2.98 3.49 8.83
CA THR A 117 -3.52 4.72 8.23
C THR A 117 -3.01 5.98 8.94
N VAL A 118 -2.98 5.95 10.29
CA VAL A 118 -2.45 7.07 11.09
C VAL A 118 -0.96 7.25 10.84
N ALA A 119 -0.20 6.16 10.79
CA ALA A 119 1.23 6.22 10.51
C ALA A 119 1.52 6.78 9.12
N GLN A 120 0.79 6.39 8.08
CA GLN A 120 0.91 6.98 6.74
C GLN A 120 0.53 8.47 6.72
N TYR A 121 -0.50 8.85 7.45
CA TYR A 121 -0.86 10.27 7.62
C TYR A 121 0.27 11.05 8.30
N LEU A 122 0.87 10.53 9.37
CA LEU A 122 1.97 11.18 10.08
C LEU A 122 3.24 11.30 9.22
N ILE A 123 3.50 10.33 8.32
CA ILE A 123 4.58 10.41 7.33
C ILE A 123 4.34 11.62 6.42
N GLN A 124 3.14 11.77 5.86
CA GLN A 124 2.83 12.92 5.00
C GLN A 124 2.83 14.23 5.79
N LEU A 125 2.33 14.24 7.01
CA LEU A 125 2.37 15.39 7.90
C LEU A 125 3.82 15.81 8.22
N THR A 126 4.73 14.85 8.37
CA THR A 126 6.17 15.12 8.56
C THR A 126 6.80 15.75 7.32
N ASN A 127 6.50 15.20 6.12
CA ASN A 127 6.95 15.80 4.87
C ASN A 127 6.41 17.22 4.67
N LEU A 128 5.14 17.46 5.02
CA LEU A 128 4.50 18.75 4.98
C LEU A 128 5.15 19.73 5.96
N TYR A 129 5.38 19.31 7.23
CA TYR A 129 6.04 20.10 8.26
C TYR A 129 7.42 20.59 7.81
N LEU A 130 8.18 19.72 7.16
CA LEU A 130 9.52 20.00 6.63
C LEU A 130 9.50 20.83 5.33
N GLY A 131 8.33 21.13 4.76
CA GLY A 131 8.22 21.80 3.46
C GLY A 131 8.69 20.93 2.29
N GLN A 132 8.59 19.61 2.44
CA GLN A 132 9.13 18.63 1.46
C GLN A 132 8.04 17.90 0.68
N LEU A 133 6.76 18.18 0.93
CA LEU A 133 5.65 17.61 0.20
C LEU A 133 5.46 18.35 -1.13
N ASP A 134 5.14 17.61 -2.20
CA ASP A 134 4.91 18.12 -3.56
C ASP A 134 6.05 19.02 -4.10
N ARG A 135 7.28 18.55 -3.89
CA ARG A 135 8.47 19.28 -4.33
C ARG A 135 9.56 18.34 -4.82
N ALA A 136 10.28 18.75 -5.87
CA ALA A 136 11.45 18.03 -6.38
C ALA A 136 12.55 17.92 -5.29
N GLY A 137 13.08 16.73 -5.10
CA GLY A 137 14.04 16.42 -4.03
C GLY A 137 13.44 16.09 -2.67
N GLY A 138 12.12 16.26 -2.52
CA GLY A 138 11.31 15.83 -1.38
C GLY A 138 10.36 14.69 -1.77
N CYS A 139 9.15 14.71 -1.24
CA CYS A 139 8.07 13.79 -1.57
C CYS A 139 7.23 14.39 -2.71
N LEU A 140 7.59 14.05 -3.94
CA LEU A 140 6.91 14.51 -5.15
C LEU A 140 5.96 13.42 -5.64
N PRO A 141 4.63 13.66 -5.70
CA PRO A 141 3.71 12.77 -6.39
C PRO A 141 4.10 12.67 -7.86
N ASN A 142 4.10 11.45 -8.39
CA ASN A 142 4.33 11.27 -9.82
C ASN A 142 3.06 11.57 -10.63
N GLU A 143 3.24 11.89 -11.89
CA GLU A 143 2.17 12.19 -12.83
C GLU A 143 2.18 11.14 -13.95
N ALA A 144 1.16 10.28 -13.95
CA ALA A 144 1.06 9.21 -14.94
C ALA A 144 0.59 9.74 -16.31
N ILE A 145 1.08 9.13 -17.41
CA ILE A 145 0.54 9.39 -18.76
C ILE A 145 -0.88 8.85 -18.86
N VAL A 146 -1.11 7.64 -18.35
CA VAL A 146 -2.44 7.07 -18.20
C VAL A 146 -2.76 7.08 -16.70
N PRO A 147 -3.58 8.03 -16.24
CA PRO A 147 -3.88 8.13 -14.81
C PRO A 147 -4.80 7.01 -14.36
N VAL A 148 -4.49 6.40 -13.21
CA VAL A 148 -5.34 5.41 -12.53
C VAL A 148 -6.42 6.11 -11.71
N THR A 149 -6.10 7.33 -11.22
CA THR A 149 -7.00 8.20 -10.45
C THR A 149 -6.80 9.66 -10.88
N GLY A 150 -7.82 10.49 -10.75
CA GLY A 150 -7.74 11.92 -11.06
C GLY A 150 -8.72 12.40 -12.12
N PRO A 151 -8.46 13.55 -12.77
CA PRO A 151 -9.34 14.07 -13.81
C PRO A 151 -9.55 13.07 -14.96
N GLY A 152 -10.80 12.80 -15.31
CA GLY A 152 -11.16 11.81 -16.33
C GLY A 152 -11.18 10.35 -15.87
N THR A 153 -10.84 10.07 -14.61
CA THR A 153 -10.94 8.75 -14.01
C THR A 153 -11.77 8.79 -12.71
N SER A 154 -11.99 7.65 -12.08
CA SER A 154 -12.61 7.62 -10.76
C SER A 154 -11.72 8.38 -9.75
N LYS A 155 -12.33 9.28 -8.99
CA LYS A 155 -11.65 9.95 -7.86
C LYS A 155 -11.32 9.00 -6.70
N GLY A 156 -11.56 7.70 -6.89
CA GLY A 156 -11.62 6.74 -5.83
C GLY A 156 -12.90 6.93 -4.99
N SER A 157 -13.21 5.94 -4.20
CA SER A 157 -14.38 5.98 -3.31
C SER A 157 -14.00 5.34 -1.98
N ARG A 158 -14.75 5.69 -0.95
CA ARG A 158 -14.62 5.09 0.37
C ARG A 158 -15.98 5.04 1.03
N GLY A 159 -16.36 3.84 1.47
CA GLY A 159 -17.59 3.66 2.24
C GLY A 159 -18.87 3.91 1.45
N ARG A 160 -18.88 3.79 0.12
CA ARG A 160 -20.13 3.82 -0.69
C ARG A 160 -21.03 2.65 -0.35
N TRP A 161 -20.44 1.53 0.00
CA TRP A 161 -21.09 0.35 0.57
C TRP A 161 -20.16 -0.32 1.57
N SER A 162 -20.63 -1.36 2.23
CA SER A 162 -19.88 -2.08 3.24
C SER A 162 -20.04 -3.59 3.05
N SER A 163 -19.10 -4.36 3.56
CA SER A 163 -19.26 -5.81 3.68
C SER A 163 -20.49 -6.14 4.51
N ARG A 164 -21.22 -7.16 4.10
CA ARG A 164 -22.52 -7.54 4.67
C ARG A 164 -22.43 -7.99 6.12
N VAL A 165 -21.41 -8.78 6.45
CA VAL A 165 -21.28 -9.41 7.77
C VAL A 165 -20.64 -8.48 8.79
N ARG A 166 -19.49 -7.88 8.48
CA ARG A 166 -18.76 -7.00 9.43
C ARG A 166 -18.95 -5.51 9.23
N GLY A 167 -19.61 -5.10 8.15
CA GLY A 167 -19.78 -3.68 7.88
C GLY A 167 -18.48 -2.94 7.55
N LEU A 168 -17.44 -3.65 7.05
CA LEU A 168 -16.20 -2.99 6.67
C LEU A 168 -16.41 -2.18 5.38
N PRO A 169 -15.93 -0.92 5.36
CA PRO A 169 -16.18 -0.02 4.24
C PRO A 169 -15.43 -0.44 2.99
N GLU A 170 -16.05 -0.19 1.86
CA GLU A 170 -15.43 -0.24 0.55
C GLU A 170 -14.33 0.82 0.43
N VAL A 171 -13.27 0.51 -0.35
CA VAL A 171 -12.21 1.43 -0.73
C VAL A 171 -11.93 1.26 -2.23
N SER A 172 -12.20 2.29 -3.01
CA SER A 172 -11.97 2.33 -4.48
C SER A 172 -12.62 1.18 -5.26
N GLY A 173 -13.81 0.75 -4.82
CA GLY A 173 -14.56 -0.34 -5.46
C GLY A 173 -14.31 -1.72 -4.85
N GLU A 174 -13.43 -1.82 -3.87
CA GLU A 174 -13.00 -3.11 -3.31
C GLU A 174 -13.41 -3.24 -1.84
N LEU A 175 -13.71 -4.45 -1.42
CA LEU A 175 -13.83 -4.83 -0.01
C LEU A 175 -12.53 -5.53 0.43
N PRO A 176 -12.18 -5.43 1.73
CA PRO A 176 -11.03 -6.17 2.25
C PRO A 176 -11.20 -7.67 2.03
N VAL A 177 -10.23 -8.34 1.41
CA VAL A 177 -10.28 -9.79 1.17
C VAL A 177 -10.43 -10.59 2.48
N ALA A 178 -10.08 -10.02 3.62
CA ALA A 178 -10.24 -10.64 4.93
C ALA A 178 -11.71 -10.90 5.32
N VAL A 179 -12.68 -10.30 4.62
CA VAL A 179 -14.12 -10.58 4.84
C VAL A 179 -14.64 -11.70 3.94
N LEU A 180 -13.93 -12.10 2.91
CA LEU A 180 -14.43 -13.04 1.89
C LEU A 180 -14.95 -14.35 2.52
N ARG A 181 -14.21 -14.92 3.49
CA ARG A 181 -14.63 -16.15 4.17
C ARG A 181 -16.02 -16.02 4.78
N GLU A 182 -16.24 -14.98 5.57
CA GLU A 182 -17.51 -14.80 6.27
C GLU A 182 -18.66 -14.42 5.33
N GLU A 183 -18.36 -13.76 4.22
CA GLU A 183 -19.35 -13.46 3.18
C GLU A 183 -19.80 -14.73 2.43
N ILE A 184 -18.95 -15.76 2.37
CA ILE A 184 -19.27 -17.09 1.85
C ILE A 184 -20.05 -17.89 2.90
N GLU A 185 -19.55 -17.98 4.14
CA GLU A 185 -20.06 -18.91 5.16
C GLU A 185 -21.37 -18.42 5.80
N THR A 186 -21.64 -17.10 5.87
CA THR A 186 -22.80 -16.59 6.57
C THR A 186 -24.03 -16.57 5.66
N PRO A 187 -25.10 -17.36 5.94
CA PRO A 187 -26.31 -17.38 5.13
C PRO A 187 -27.04 -16.02 5.13
N GLY A 188 -27.82 -15.79 4.09
CA GLY A 188 -28.73 -14.64 4.00
C GLY A 188 -28.64 -13.88 2.67
N ALA A 189 -29.45 -12.84 2.55
CA ALA A 189 -29.46 -12.03 1.34
C ALA A 189 -28.08 -11.43 1.04
N GLY A 190 -27.61 -11.55 -0.22
CA GLY A 190 -26.30 -11.08 -0.64
C GLY A 190 -25.11 -11.96 -0.24
N GLN A 191 -25.38 -13.19 0.24
CA GLN A 191 -24.31 -14.18 0.48
C GLN A 191 -23.52 -14.43 -0.80
N VAL A 192 -22.19 -14.51 -0.70
CA VAL A 192 -21.32 -14.90 -1.80
C VAL A 192 -21.48 -16.41 -2.06
N ARG A 193 -22.03 -16.77 -3.21
CA ARG A 193 -22.31 -18.14 -3.63
C ARG A 193 -21.46 -18.58 -4.82
N ALA A 194 -20.91 -17.62 -5.57
CA ALA A 194 -20.01 -17.86 -6.68
C ALA A 194 -18.78 -16.97 -6.60
N LEU A 195 -17.65 -17.43 -7.14
CA LEU A 195 -16.39 -16.72 -7.12
C LEU A 195 -15.66 -16.85 -8.46
N LEU A 196 -15.19 -15.74 -9.00
CA LEU A 196 -14.21 -15.70 -10.07
C LEU A 196 -12.88 -15.23 -9.49
N THR A 197 -11.84 -16.07 -9.60
CA THR A 197 -10.47 -15.68 -9.26
C THR A 197 -9.64 -15.45 -10.51
N VAL A 198 -8.84 -14.39 -10.52
CA VAL A 198 -7.98 -14.04 -11.64
C VAL A 198 -6.55 -13.86 -11.13
N ALA A 199 -5.65 -14.73 -11.60
CA ALA A 199 -4.22 -14.66 -11.31
C ALA A 199 -3.89 -14.50 -9.81
N GLY A 200 -4.63 -15.20 -8.94
CA GLY A 200 -4.49 -15.05 -7.49
C GLY A 200 -4.67 -16.33 -6.72
N ASN A 201 -3.88 -16.47 -5.64
CA ASN A 201 -4.02 -17.58 -4.69
C ASN A 201 -4.36 -17.03 -3.29
N PRO A 202 -5.62 -16.58 -3.07
CA PRO A 202 -6.03 -16.00 -1.78
C PRO A 202 -5.89 -16.95 -0.60
N VAL A 203 -6.00 -18.28 -0.79
CA VAL A 203 -5.76 -19.24 0.29
C VAL A 203 -4.32 -19.11 0.83
N ALA A 204 -3.34 -18.95 -0.04
CA ALA A 204 -1.94 -18.79 0.38
C ALA A 204 -1.56 -17.36 0.78
N SER A 205 -2.22 -16.35 0.22
CA SER A 205 -1.78 -14.94 0.32
C SER A 205 -2.61 -14.08 1.26
N THR A 206 -3.72 -14.58 1.81
CA THR A 206 -4.58 -13.80 2.70
C THR A 206 -4.56 -14.31 4.14
N PRO A 207 -4.96 -13.49 5.13
CA PRO A 207 -5.04 -13.93 6.51
C PRO A 207 -6.00 -15.09 6.70
N ASN A 208 -5.59 -16.07 7.54
CA ASN A 208 -6.40 -17.24 7.88
C ASN A 208 -6.76 -18.12 6.66
N GLY A 209 -5.79 -18.37 5.80
CA GLY A 209 -5.97 -19.14 4.56
C GLY A 209 -6.62 -20.51 4.76
N ALA A 210 -6.29 -21.25 5.82
CA ALA A 210 -6.93 -22.53 6.10
C ALA A 210 -8.46 -22.43 6.36
N ALA A 211 -8.94 -21.32 6.89
CA ALA A 211 -10.38 -21.10 7.04
C ALA A 211 -11.02 -20.70 5.70
N LEU A 212 -10.33 -19.87 4.91
CA LEU A 212 -10.78 -19.52 3.56
C LEU A 212 -10.82 -20.77 2.66
N ASP A 213 -9.82 -21.65 2.74
CA ASP A 213 -9.77 -22.93 2.00
C ASP A 213 -11.02 -23.78 2.22
N ARG A 214 -11.44 -23.92 3.48
CA ARG A 214 -12.70 -24.63 3.79
C ARG A 214 -13.94 -23.91 3.25
N ALA A 215 -13.98 -22.60 3.34
CA ALA A 215 -15.10 -21.81 2.85
C ALA A 215 -15.25 -21.92 1.33
N LEU A 216 -14.15 -21.90 0.57
CA LEU A 216 -14.17 -22.06 -0.88
C LEU A 216 -14.81 -23.40 -1.31
N GLY A 217 -14.57 -24.47 -0.55
CA GLY A 217 -15.22 -25.76 -0.78
C GLY A 217 -16.74 -25.80 -0.60
N THR A 218 -17.34 -24.71 -0.08
CA THR A 218 -18.81 -24.58 0.09
C THR A 218 -19.48 -23.68 -0.95
N LEU A 219 -18.69 -23.09 -1.86
CA LEU A 219 -19.24 -22.29 -2.95
C LEU A 219 -20.07 -23.17 -3.90
N GLU A 220 -21.11 -22.61 -4.47
CA GLU A 220 -21.96 -23.27 -5.45
C GLU A 220 -21.30 -23.30 -6.84
N PHE A 221 -20.45 -22.31 -7.12
CA PHE A 221 -19.74 -22.22 -8.40
C PHE A 221 -18.45 -21.40 -8.25
N GLN A 222 -17.37 -21.93 -8.81
CA GLN A 222 -16.09 -21.22 -8.83
C GLN A 222 -15.40 -21.36 -10.18
N VAL A 223 -14.93 -20.24 -10.73
CA VAL A 223 -14.07 -20.18 -11.92
C VAL A 223 -12.73 -19.58 -11.54
N ALA A 224 -11.65 -20.15 -12.04
CA ALA A 224 -10.31 -19.61 -11.89
C ALA A 224 -9.65 -19.35 -13.24
N ILE A 225 -9.17 -18.12 -13.45
CA ILE A 225 -8.28 -17.78 -14.56
C ILE A 225 -6.86 -17.82 -14.01
N ASP A 226 -6.20 -18.95 -14.13
CA ASP A 226 -4.88 -19.23 -13.55
C ASP A 226 -4.21 -20.37 -14.32
N PRO A 227 -2.90 -20.29 -14.64
CA PRO A 227 -2.20 -21.40 -15.30
C PRO A 227 -1.85 -22.56 -14.35
N TYR A 228 -2.04 -22.38 -13.03
CA TYR A 228 -1.62 -23.35 -12.02
C TYR A 228 -2.79 -23.94 -11.26
N LEU A 229 -2.69 -25.22 -10.95
CA LEU A 229 -3.50 -25.87 -9.92
C LEU A 229 -2.83 -25.59 -8.56
N ASN A 230 -3.48 -24.77 -7.74
CA ASN A 230 -2.98 -24.35 -6.44
C ASN A 230 -4.07 -24.50 -5.35
N GLU A 231 -3.81 -24.03 -4.13
CA GLU A 231 -4.71 -24.18 -2.98
C GLU A 231 -6.07 -23.52 -3.20
N THR A 232 -6.14 -22.49 -4.03
CA THR A 232 -7.40 -21.79 -4.37
C THR A 232 -8.09 -22.45 -5.57
N THR A 233 -7.35 -22.68 -6.65
CA THR A 233 -7.92 -23.16 -7.92
C THR A 233 -8.37 -24.61 -7.86
N ARG A 234 -7.88 -25.40 -6.90
CA ARG A 234 -8.36 -26.79 -6.68
C ARG A 234 -9.84 -26.89 -6.33
N HIS A 235 -10.46 -25.79 -5.88
CA HIS A 235 -11.90 -25.73 -5.59
C HIS A 235 -12.73 -25.27 -6.79
N ALA A 236 -12.08 -24.81 -7.88
CA ALA A 236 -12.77 -24.29 -9.04
C ALA A 236 -13.44 -25.41 -9.86
N ASP A 237 -14.70 -25.17 -10.27
CA ASP A 237 -15.40 -26.03 -11.23
C ASP A 237 -14.77 -25.91 -12.62
N TRP A 238 -14.25 -24.72 -12.95
CA TRP A 238 -13.55 -24.47 -14.20
C TRP A 238 -12.26 -23.69 -13.97
N ILE A 239 -11.17 -24.20 -14.55
CA ILE A 239 -9.90 -23.49 -14.64
C ILE A 239 -9.69 -23.10 -16.10
N LEU A 240 -9.54 -21.82 -16.35
CA LEU A 240 -9.30 -21.23 -17.67
C LEU A 240 -7.84 -20.75 -17.71
N PRO A 241 -6.89 -21.60 -18.18
CA PRO A 241 -5.49 -21.24 -18.15
C PRO A 241 -5.16 -20.18 -19.21
N PRO A 242 -4.69 -18.99 -18.83
CA PRO A 242 -4.15 -18.04 -19.78
C PRO A 242 -2.80 -18.54 -20.33
N PRO A 243 -2.36 -18.06 -21.49
CA PRO A 243 -1.06 -18.42 -22.04
C PRO A 243 0.07 -17.82 -21.19
N SER A 244 1.32 -18.17 -21.54
CA SER A 244 2.49 -17.52 -20.95
C SER A 244 2.43 -16.00 -21.16
N PHE A 245 2.79 -15.22 -20.14
CA PHE A 245 2.91 -13.77 -20.25
C PHE A 245 3.90 -13.32 -21.37
N LEU A 246 4.76 -14.21 -21.85
CA LEU A 246 5.64 -13.94 -22.98
C LEU A 246 4.91 -14.01 -24.34
N ALA A 247 3.71 -14.57 -24.38
CA ALA A 247 2.86 -14.69 -25.56
C ALA A 247 1.74 -13.63 -25.62
N GLU A 248 1.72 -12.71 -24.66
CA GLU A 248 0.73 -11.64 -24.56
C GLU A 248 1.40 -10.26 -24.62
N ASP A 249 0.69 -9.27 -25.12
CA ASP A 249 1.05 -7.87 -24.93
C ASP A 249 0.70 -7.44 -23.50
N HIS A 250 1.49 -6.55 -22.96
CA HIS A 250 1.29 -6.08 -21.59
C HIS A 250 1.56 -4.58 -21.44
N TYR A 251 0.60 -3.88 -20.89
CA TYR A 251 0.75 -2.52 -20.41
C TYR A 251 0.60 -2.50 -18.90
N ASP A 252 1.70 -2.29 -18.18
CA ASP A 252 1.69 -2.24 -16.73
C ASP A 252 1.12 -0.90 -16.25
N LEU A 253 -0.19 -0.85 -16.08
CA LEU A 253 -0.92 0.37 -15.72
C LEU A 253 -0.41 0.95 -14.39
N TYR A 254 -0.23 0.10 -13.37
CA TYR A 254 0.14 0.55 -12.04
C TYR A 254 1.60 0.96 -11.94
N PHE A 255 2.54 0.16 -12.44
CA PHE A 255 3.96 0.49 -12.34
C PHE A 255 4.36 1.66 -13.27
N ASN A 256 3.72 1.80 -14.42
CA ASN A 256 3.86 3.01 -15.23
C ASN A 256 3.29 4.24 -14.49
N ALA A 257 2.19 4.08 -13.75
CA ALA A 257 1.61 5.14 -12.94
C ALA A 257 2.49 5.54 -11.75
N PHE A 258 3.32 4.64 -11.21
CA PHE A 258 4.23 4.92 -10.10
C PHE A 258 5.67 5.22 -10.53
N ALA A 259 5.94 5.31 -11.82
CA ALA A 259 7.28 5.60 -12.32
C ALA A 259 7.72 7.02 -11.95
N ILE A 260 9.02 7.21 -11.68
CA ILE A 260 9.61 8.52 -11.32
C ILE A 260 9.46 9.54 -12.44
N ARG A 261 9.41 9.09 -13.69
CA ARG A 261 9.20 9.92 -14.87
C ARG A 261 7.89 9.55 -15.55
N ARG A 262 7.30 10.47 -16.26
CA ARG A 262 6.13 10.20 -17.10
C ARG A 262 6.53 9.21 -18.19
N VAL A 263 6.09 7.98 -18.06
CA VAL A 263 6.36 6.90 -19.01
C VAL A 263 5.07 6.15 -19.33
N ALA A 264 5.01 5.66 -20.56
CA ALA A 264 4.02 4.67 -21.00
C ALA A 264 4.79 3.62 -21.81
N ARG A 265 4.78 2.39 -21.36
CA ARG A 265 5.47 1.29 -22.02
C ARG A 265 4.50 0.16 -22.28
N LEU A 266 4.29 -0.15 -23.55
CA LEU A 266 3.66 -1.37 -24.00
C LEU A 266 4.76 -2.41 -24.28
N SER A 267 4.66 -3.57 -23.69
CA SER A 267 5.51 -4.72 -24.00
C SER A 267 4.77 -5.59 -25.02
N THR A 268 5.42 -5.86 -26.15
CA THR A 268 4.87 -6.75 -27.19
C THR A 268 5.22 -8.21 -26.90
N PRO A 269 4.43 -9.18 -27.34
CA PRO A 269 4.75 -10.60 -27.19
C PRO A 269 6.10 -10.94 -27.77
N THR A 270 6.84 -11.81 -27.10
CA THR A 270 8.13 -12.38 -27.57
C THR A 270 7.99 -13.82 -28.04
N GLN A 271 6.81 -14.43 -27.84
CA GLN A 271 6.46 -15.77 -28.27
C GLN A 271 5.11 -15.74 -29.00
N ALA A 272 4.92 -16.68 -29.90
CA ALA A 272 3.61 -16.85 -30.53
C ALA A 272 2.57 -17.35 -29.50
N LEU A 273 1.35 -16.91 -29.67
CA LEU A 273 0.23 -17.45 -28.91
C LEU A 273 0.02 -18.93 -29.34
N PRO A 274 -0.05 -19.87 -28.39
CA PRO A 274 -0.31 -21.28 -28.73
C PRO A 274 -1.67 -21.43 -29.45
N ASP A 275 -1.76 -22.43 -30.34
CA ASP A 275 -2.99 -22.75 -31.06
C ASP A 275 -4.14 -23.01 -30.07
N GLY A 276 -5.28 -22.37 -30.29
CA GLY A 276 -6.46 -22.51 -29.43
C GLY A 276 -6.38 -21.76 -28.09
N ALA A 277 -5.25 -21.14 -27.73
CA ALA A 277 -5.16 -20.31 -26.54
C ALA A 277 -5.79 -18.93 -26.77
N LEU A 278 -6.37 -18.39 -25.70
CA LEU A 278 -6.91 -17.01 -25.68
C LEU A 278 -6.07 -16.15 -24.75
N ALA A 279 -5.77 -14.93 -25.17
CA ALA A 279 -5.18 -13.93 -24.29
C ALA A 279 -6.07 -13.70 -23.07
N GLN A 280 -5.48 -13.43 -21.90
CA GLN A 280 -6.19 -13.30 -20.63
C GLN A 280 -7.36 -12.31 -20.70
N TRP A 281 -7.18 -11.18 -21.35
CA TRP A 281 -8.24 -10.19 -21.52
C TRP A 281 -9.41 -10.71 -22.38
N ARG A 282 -9.16 -11.58 -23.37
CA ARG A 282 -10.21 -12.24 -24.17
C ARG A 282 -10.98 -13.27 -23.37
N ILE A 283 -10.30 -14.00 -22.47
CA ILE A 283 -10.97 -14.90 -21.54
C ILE A 283 -11.93 -14.11 -20.65
N LEU A 284 -11.47 -12.98 -20.10
CA LEU A 284 -12.31 -12.09 -19.28
C LEU A 284 -13.49 -11.51 -20.07
N ASP A 285 -13.26 -11.05 -21.29
CA ASP A 285 -14.30 -10.54 -22.18
C ASP A 285 -15.37 -11.62 -22.47
N GLY A 286 -14.96 -12.84 -22.73
CA GLY A 286 -15.86 -13.97 -22.93
C GLY A 286 -16.67 -14.35 -21.68
N VAL A 287 -16.11 -14.19 -20.47
CA VAL A 287 -16.82 -14.45 -19.21
C VAL A 287 -17.85 -13.37 -18.89
N VAL A 288 -17.59 -12.12 -19.25
CA VAL A 288 -18.43 -10.96 -18.90
C VAL A 288 -19.41 -10.63 -20.03
N GLY A 289 -19.07 -10.89 -21.28
CA GLY A 289 -19.85 -10.56 -22.48
C GLY A 289 -20.83 -11.64 -22.96
N GLY A 290 -20.81 -12.82 -22.35
CA GLY A 290 -21.80 -13.91 -22.61
C GLY A 290 -22.97 -13.75 -21.65
#